data_50cfeb0aa5258ca1ca2073db9457e2d6
#
_entry.id   50cfeb0aa5258ca1ca2073db9457e2d6
#
_cell.length_a   1.000
_cell.length_b   1.000
_cell.length_c   1.000
_cell.angle_alpha   90.00
_cell.angle_beta   90.00
_cell.angle_gamma   90.00
#
_symmetry.space_group_name_H-M   'P 1'
#
loop_
_entity.id
_entity.type
_entity.pdbx_description
1 polymer ?
#
loop_
_entity_poly.entity_id
_entity_poly.type
_entity_poly.pdbx_seq_one_letter_code
_entity_poly.pdbx_strand_id
1 'polypeptide(L)'
;MKEALIKRFAGSDAEYETVARQARDLGDAEKVSKDRGAQLTVDVIIRNLQDAPDELSVAERWNWWLGALEVAYGGYERFQVRTVPQGDSHS
;
A
#
# COMPACT_ATOMS: atom_id res chain seq x y z
N MET A 1 -8.92 -3.10 8.43
CA MET A 1 -7.76 -2.53 7.72
C MET A 1 -7.84 -1.02 7.58
N LYS A 2 -8.94 -0.52 7.03
CA LYS A 2 -9.06 0.92 6.81
C LYS A 2 -8.89 1.73 8.10
N GLU A 3 -9.48 1.26 9.16
CA GLU A 3 -9.39 1.98 10.44
C GLU A 3 -7.96 2.05 10.96
N ALA A 4 -7.21 0.98 10.78
CA ALA A 4 -5.81 0.98 11.20
C ALA A 4 -5.01 1.99 10.39
N LEU A 5 -5.30 2.12 9.12
CA LEU A 5 -4.62 3.10 8.27
C LEU A 5 -4.94 4.52 8.70
N ILE A 6 -6.21 4.79 9.00
CA ILE A 6 -6.63 6.12 9.42
C ILE A 6 -5.93 6.54 10.70
N LYS A 7 -5.76 5.60 11.63
CA LYS A 7 -5.14 5.91 12.91
C LYS A 7 -3.64 6.17 12.79
N ARG A 8 -2.99 5.60 11.79
CA ARG A 8 -1.54 5.62 11.74
C ARG A 8 -0.96 6.53 10.70
N PHE A 9 -1.70 6.82 9.64
CA PHE A 9 -1.12 7.53 8.50
C PHE A 9 -2.05 8.65 8.05
N ALA A 10 -1.46 9.70 7.50
CA ALA A 10 -2.21 10.80 6.93
C ALA A 10 -2.67 10.44 5.52
N GLY A 11 -3.84 10.97 5.14
CA GLY A 11 -4.36 10.74 3.81
C GLY A 11 -5.81 11.18 3.72
N SER A 12 -6.36 11.05 2.53
CA SER A 12 -7.77 11.34 2.30
C SER A 12 -8.59 10.07 2.46
N ASP A 13 -9.90 10.23 2.58
CA ASP A 13 -10.81 9.10 2.66
C ASP A 13 -10.64 8.18 1.45
N ALA A 14 -10.53 8.79 0.27
CA ALA A 14 -10.35 8.04 -0.96
C ALA A 14 -9.05 7.22 -0.92
N GLU A 15 -7.99 7.79 -0.37
CA GLU A 15 -6.73 7.07 -0.25
C GLU A 15 -6.86 5.87 0.66
N TYR A 16 -7.51 6.04 1.82
CA TYR A 16 -7.67 4.93 2.75
C TYR A 16 -8.46 3.80 2.12
N GLU A 17 -9.52 4.14 1.39
CA GLU A 17 -10.36 3.14 0.76
C GLU A 17 -9.60 2.40 -0.33
N THR A 18 -8.85 3.14 -1.14
CA THR A 18 -8.12 2.53 -2.24
C THR A 18 -7.02 1.61 -1.72
N VAL A 19 -6.27 2.06 -0.72
CA VAL A 19 -5.21 1.23 -0.15
C VAL A 19 -5.79 -0.02 0.50
N ALA A 20 -6.91 0.11 1.22
CA ALA A 20 -7.53 -1.04 1.85
C ALA A 20 -7.98 -2.06 0.81
N ARG A 21 -8.52 -1.59 -0.32
CA ARG A 21 -8.93 -2.48 -1.39
C ARG A 21 -7.74 -3.19 -2.02
N GLN A 22 -6.69 -2.44 -2.31
CA GLN A 22 -5.49 -3.04 -2.90
C GLN A 22 -4.84 -4.03 -1.95
N ALA A 23 -4.87 -3.73 -0.65
CA ALA A 23 -4.32 -4.64 0.34
C ALA A 23 -5.10 -5.96 0.36
N ARG A 24 -6.42 -5.88 0.23
CA ARG A 24 -7.24 -7.08 0.15
C ARG A 24 -6.91 -7.88 -1.10
N ASP A 25 -6.82 -7.21 -2.24
CA ASP A 25 -6.51 -7.89 -3.49
C ASP A 25 -5.14 -8.55 -3.42
N LEU A 26 -4.17 -7.87 -2.83
CA LEU A 26 -2.83 -8.42 -2.68
C LEU A 26 -2.84 -9.65 -1.79
N GLY A 27 -3.59 -9.59 -0.69
CA GLY A 27 -3.72 -10.74 0.19
C GLY A 27 -4.38 -11.92 -0.50
N ASP A 28 -5.45 -11.66 -1.26
CA ASP A 28 -6.17 -12.71 -1.97
C ASP A 28 -5.30 -13.37 -3.04
N ALA A 29 -4.38 -12.62 -3.63
CA ALA A 29 -3.49 -13.16 -4.65
C ALA A 29 -2.41 -14.05 -4.06
N GLU A 30 -2.19 -13.99 -2.74
CA GLU A 30 -1.19 -14.78 -2.04
C GLU A 30 0.22 -14.58 -2.58
N LYS A 31 0.44 -13.46 -3.26
CA LYS A 31 1.73 -13.22 -3.89
C LYS A 31 2.82 -12.95 -2.85
N VAL A 32 2.49 -12.15 -1.84
CA VAL A 32 3.45 -11.85 -0.78
C VAL A 32 3.81 -13.13 -0.02
N SER A 33 2.81 -13.98 0.23
CA SER A 33 3.08 -15.24 0.90
C SER A 33 4.05 -16.10 0.13
N LYS A 34 3.88 -16.16 -1.18
CA LYS A 34 4.75 -16.98 -2.02
C LYS A 34 6.15 -16.40 -2.12
N ASP A 35 6.25 -15.08 -2.29
CA ASP A 35 7.54 -14.46 -2.53
C ASP A 35 8.35 -14.33 -1.26
N ARG A 36 7.71 -13.99 -0.15
CA ARG A 36 8.41 -13.74 1.11
C ARG A 36 8.34 -14.89 2.10
N GLY A 37 7.49 -15.87 1.81
CA GLY A 37 7.34 -17.00 2.71
C GLY A 37 6.62 -16.68 4.00
N ALA A 38 5.87 -15.59 4.03
CA ALA A 38 5.14 -15.17 5.21
C ALA A 38 3.79 -14.63 4.81
N GLN A 39 2.78 -14.93 5.60
CA GLN A 39 1.43 -14.49 5.29
C GLN A 39 1.30 -12.99 5.46
N LEU A 40 0.54 -12.38 4.56
CA LEU A 40 0.29 -10.94 4.63
C LEU A 40 -0.81 -10.68 5.66
N THR A 41 -0.48 -9.90 6.67
CA THR A 41 -1.43 -9.51 7.72
C THR A 41 -1.48 -8.00 7.81
N VAL A 42 -2.49 -7.49 8.53
CA VAL A 42 -2.59 -6.06 8.76
C VAL A 42 -1.34 -5.53 9.46
N ASP A 43 -0.83 -6.27 10.43
CA ASP A 43 0.37 -5.85 11.15
C ASP A 43 1.58 -5.74 10.22
N VAL A 44 1.72 -6.69 9.31
CA VAL A 44 2.83 -6.66 8.36
C VAL A 44 2.72 -5.44 7.47
N ILE A 45 1.51 -5.15 6.98
CA ILE A 45 1.30 -3.99 6.13
C ILE A 45 1.64 -2.71 6.88
N ILE A 46 1.09 -2.54 8.07
CA ILE A 46 1.31 -1.32 8.85
C ILE A 46 2.80 -1.13 9.12
N ARG A 47 3.49 -2.20 9.51
CA ARG A 47 4.91 -2.11 9.81
C ARG A 47 5.72 -1.65 8.60
N ASN A 48 5.41 -2.20 7.43
CA ASN A 48 6.14 -1.82 6.24
C ASN A 48 5.83 -0.39 5.82
N LEU A 49 4.59 0.03 5.94
CA LEU A 49 4.22 1.40 5.58
C LEU A 49 4.84 2.42 6.53
N GLN A 50 5.08 2.04 7.79
CA GLN A 50 5.71 2.92 8.75
C GLN A 50 7.17 3.21 8.40
N ASP A 51 7.81 2.33 7.66
CA ASP A 51 9.20 2.54 7.25
C ASP A 51 9.35 3.57 6.14
N ALA A 52 8.27 3.94 5.48
CA ALA A 52 8.33 4.94 4.43
C ALA A 52 8.61 6.34 5.01
N PRO A 53 9.11 7.27 4.18
CA PRO A 53 9.35 8.63 4.65
C PRO A 53 8.11 9.26 5.28
N ASP A 54 8.32 10.05 6.32
CA ASP A 54 7.22 10.58 7.12
C ASP A 54 6.31 11.52 6.34
N GLU A 55 6.83 12.19 5.33
CA GLU A 55 6.04 13.16 4.59
C GLU A 55 5.06 12.53 3.62
N LEU A 56 5.13 11.23 3.41
CA LEU A 56 4.25 10.57 2.44
C LEU A 56 2.88 10.31 3.03
N SER A 57 1.84 10.45 2.18
CA SER A 57 0.49 10.05 2.54
C SER A 57 0.37 8.54 2.52
N VAL A 58 -0.79 8.02 2.97
CA VAL A 58 -0.98 6.58 3.04
C VAL A 58 -0.87 5.93 1.65
N ALA A 59 -1.42 6.57 0.62
CA ALA A 59 -1.32 6.02 -0.74
C ALA A 59 0.11 6.05 -1.24
N GLU A 60 0.84 7.12 -0.94
CA GLU A 60 2.23 7.21 -1.34
C GLU A 60 3.09 6.19 -0.61
N ARG A 61 2.80 5.95 0.68
CA ARG A 61 3.51 4.92 1.43
C ARG A 61 3.25 3.54 0.84
N TRP A 62 2.00 3.28 0.45
CA TRP A 62 1.65 2.02 -0.18
C TRP A 62 2.46 1.80 -1.45
N ASN A 63 2.51 2.83 -2.31
CA ASN A 63 3.26 2.72 -3.55
C ASN A 63 4.77 2.59 -3.30
N TRP A 64 5.27 3.26 -2.27
CA TRP A 64 6.68 3.14 -1.88
C TRP A 64 7.02 1.67 -1.55
N TRP A 65 6.14 1.04 -0.75
CA TRP A 65 6.37 -0.36 -0.38
C TRP A 65 6.21 -1.29 -1.56
N LEU A 66 5.16 -1.10 -2.36
CA LEU A 66 4.94 -1.93 -3.53
C LEU A 66 6.06 -1.78 -4.54
N GLY A 67 6.62 -0.58 -4.66
CA GLY A 67 7.78 -0.36 -5.51
C GLY A 67 8.99 -1.17 -5.06
N ALA A 68 9.20 -1.23 -3.74
CA ALA A 68 10.28 -2.04 -3.19
C ALA A 68 10.06 -3.52 -3.48
N LEU A 69 8.82 -3.99 -3.35
CA LEU A 69 8.50 -5.39 -3.66
C LEU A 69 8.69 -5.67 -5.15
N GLU A 70 8.34 -4.71 -5.99
CA GLU A 70 8.51 -4.88 -7.42
C GLU A 70 9.97 -5.04 -7.78
N VAL A 71 10.83 -4.23 -7.18
CA VAL A 71 12.27 -4.33 -7.43
C VAL A 71 12.82 -5.66 -6.94
N ALA A 72 12.33 -6.13 -5.79
CA ALA A 72 12.85 -7.36 -5.20
C ALA A 72 12.34 -8.61 -5.89
N TYR A 73 11.07 -8.63 -6.29
CA TYR A 73 10.44 -9.86 -6.79
C TYR A 73 9.80 -9.71 -8.16
N GLY A 74 9.30 -8.52 -8.48
CA GLY A 74 8.55 -8.30 -9.71
C GLY A 74 7.09 -8.72 -9.57
N GLY A 75 6.24 -8.12 -10.41
CA GLY A 75 4.84 -8.50 -10.45
C GLY A 75 3.94 -7.80 -9.47
N TYR A 76 4.41 -6.72 -8.85
CA TYR A 76 3.60 -5.98 -7.87
C TYR A 76 3.01 -4.69 -8.42
N GLU A 77 3.40 -4.30 -9.62
CA GLU A 77 2.98 -3.01 -10.17
C GLU A 77 1.47 -2.88 -10.24
N ARG A 78 0.77 -3.96 -10.56
CA ARG A 78 -0.68 -3.92 -10.70
C ARG A 78 -1.40 -3.64 -9.38
N PHE A 79 -0.72 -3.78 -8.26
CA PHE A 79 -1.31 -3.52 -6.95
C PHE A 79 -1.05 -2.11 -6.46
N GLN A 80 -0.32 -1.31 -7.21
CA GLN A 80 -0.06 0.06 -6.81
C GLN A 80 -1.29 0.94 -7.05
N VAL A 81 -1.37 2.02 -6.27
CA VAL A 81 -2.41 3.01 -6.46
C VAL A 81 -1.99 3.89 -7.63
N ARG A 82 -2.70 3.78 -8.71
CA ARG A 82 -2.29 4.45 -9.93
C ARG A 82 -2.52 5.94 -9.90
N THR A 83 -3.62 6.34 -9.30
CA THR A 83 -3.98 7.73 -9.28
C THR A 83 -4.06 8.15 -7.84
N VAL A 84 -3.13 8.96 -7.43
CA VAL A 84 -3.25 9.55 -6.12
C VAL A 84 -4.22 10.69 -6.26
N PRO A 85 -5.35 10.60 -5.55
CA PRO A 85 -6.40 11.59 -5.76
C PRO A 85 -6.02 12.89 -5.11
N GLN A 86 -5.15 13.61 -5.69
CA GLN A 86 -4.97 14.93 -5.31
C GLN A 86 -4.93 15.71 -6.56
N GLY A 87 -5.34 15.71 -6.98
CA GLY A 87 -5.22 16.40 -7.86
C GLY A 87 -4.63 17.10 -8.73
N ASP A 88 -4.49 17.33 -9.12
CA ASP A 88 -4.14 17.87 -9.90
C ASP A 88 -4.20 17.85 -10.95
N SER A 89 -4.38 17.85 -11.23
CA SER A 89 -4.50 17.77 -12.06
C SER A 89 -4.18 18.13 -12.88
N HIS A 90 -3.77 18.35 -13.25
CA HIS A 90 -3.44 18.69 -14.04
C HIS A 90 -3.29 18.42 -14.68
N SER A 91 -3.24 18.25 -14.66
CA SER A 91 -3.05 18.13 -15.32
C SER A 91 -3.07 18.08 -15.81
#